data_f22fb4433eae053e5470ee67fc606ba2
#
_entry.id   f22fb4433eae053e5470ee67fc606ba2
#
_cell.length_a   1.000
_cell.length_b   1.000
_cell.length_c   1.000
_cell.angle_alpha   90.00
_cell.angle_beta   90.00
_cell.angle_gamma   90.00
#
_symmetry.space_group_name_H-M   'P 1'
#
loop_
_entity.id
_entity.type
_entity.pdbx_description
1 polymer ?
#
loop_
_entity_poly.entity_id
_entity_poly.type
_entity_poly.pdbx_seq_one_letter_code
_entity_poly.pdbx_strand_id
1 'polypeptide(L)'
;ECLVGSEMCIRDRAIVDCNPISLERAALAGDEVAEQVWRDLAVKLSCALMNCCYLLNPEAIIIGGGVAKARTLLFQPLQEIMKTQLAAPLVEYLEILPAQFGTEAGILGAAHLALNTHFGETFRA
;
A
#
# COMPACT_ATOMS: atom_id res chain seq x y z
N GLU A 1 0.46 24.60 -22.65
CA GLU A 1 1.29 23.42 -22.31
C GLU A 1 1.37 23.29 -20.81
N CYS A 2 0.51 22.45 -20.29
CA CYS A 2 0.62 22.04 -18.90
C CYS A 2 1.82 21.11 -18.80
N LEU A 3 2.96 21.62 -18.35
CA LEU A 3 4.05 20.79 -17.82
C LEU A 3 3.56 20.22 -16.48
N VAL A 4 2.88 19.10 -16.59
CA VAL A 4 2.22 18.44 -15.48
C VAL A 4 3.22 17.58 -14.75
N GLY A 5 3.84 18.15 -13.73
CA GLY A 5 4.17 17.35 -12.58
C GLY A 5 2.91 17.24 -11.71
N SER A 6 2.66 16.08 -11.12
CA SER A 6 1.60 15.82 -10.16
C SER A 6 1.50 16.87 -9.03
N GLU A 7 2.56 17.62 -8.82
CA GLU A 7 2.68 18.70 -7.85
C GLU A 7 1.88 19.96 -8.22
N MET A 8 1.58 20.20 -9.50
CA MET A 8 0.93 21.43 -9.94
C MET A 8 -0.60 21.37 -9.76
N CYS A 9 -1.20 20.21 -9.95
CA CYS A 9 -2.62 20.00 -9.67
C CYS A 9 -2.94 19.91 -8.17
N ILE A 10 -1.95 19.50 -7.37
CA ILE A 10 -2.03 19.54 -5.89
C ILE A 10 -1.94 21.00 -5.41
N ARG A 11 -1.21 21.86 -6.11
CA ARG A 11 -0.97 23.25 -5.75
C ARG A 11 -2.21 24.16 -5.94
N ASP A 12 -3.07 23.84 -6.91
CA ASP A 12 -4.30 24.60 -7.20
C ASP A 12 -5.49 24.14 -6.34
N ARG A 13 -5.42 22.99 -5.71
CA ARG A 13 -6.39 22.57 -4.68
C ARG A 13 -5.95 23.14 -3.34
N ALA A 14 -6.89 23.69 -2.58
CA ALA A 14 -6.61 24.15 -1.23
C ALA A 14 -5.85 23.05 -0.46
N ILE A 15 -4.68 23.38 0.09
CA ILE A 15 -3.76 22.43 0.75
C ILE A 15 -4.48 21.59 1.84
N VAL A 16 -5.56 22.12 2.38
CA VAL A 16 -6.41 21.47 3.40
C VAL A 16 -7.09 20.19 2.87
N ASP A 17 -7.34 20.09 1.57
CA ASP A 17 -8.07 18.95 0.96
C ASP A 17 -7.14 17.90 0.32
N CYS A 18 -5.83 18.11 0.33
CA CYS A 18 -4.87 17.16 -0.21
C CYS A 18 -4.56 16.04 0.80
N ASN A 19 -5.47 15.09 0.92
CA ASN A 19 -5.29 13.89 1.73
C ASN A 19 -5.57 12.62 0.90
N PRO A 20 -5.12 11.44 1.32
CA PRO A 20 -5.32 10.20 0.57
C PRO A 20 -6.79 9.89 0.27
N ILE A 21 -7.72 10.31 1.13
CA ILE A 21 -9.16 10.05 0.95
C ILE A 21 -9.73 10.94 -0.16
N SER A 22 -9.36 12.22 -0.20
CA SER A 22 -9.81 13.12 -1.27
C SER A 22 -9.21 12.72 -2.61
N LEU A 23 -7.96 12.24 -2.63
CA LEU A 23 -7.30 11.73 -3.82
C LEU A 23 -7.97 10.44 -4.33
N GLU A 24 -8.34 9.52 -3.43
CA GLU A 24 -9.09 8.32 -3.76
C GLU A 24 -10.43 8.66 -4.40
N ARG A 25 -11.20 9.59 -3.81
CA ARG A 25 -12.48 10.05 -4.38
C ARG A 25 -12.32 10.67 -5.76
N ALA A 26 -11.29 11.49 -5.95
CA ALA A 26 -11.03 12.12 -7.24
C ALA A 26 -10.70 11.07 -8.30
N ALA A 27 -9.85 10.10 -8.00
CA ALA A 27 -9.51 9.02 -8.92
C ALA A 27 -10.74 8.16 -9.27
N LEU A 28 -11.58 7.82 -8.27
CA LEU A 28 -12.83 7.09 -8.51
C LEU A 28 -13.87 7.90 -9.31
N ALA A 29 -13.76 9.23 -9.33
CA ALA A 29 -14.58 10.11 -10.15
C ALA A 29 -14.00 10.30 -11.57
N GLY A 30 -12.88 9.65 -11.92
CA GLY A 30 -12.26 9.73 -13.25
C GLY A 30 -11.28 10.90 -13.41
N ASP A 31 -10.74 11.45 -12.31
CA ASP A 31 -9.69 12.46 -12.37
C ASP A 31 -8.36 11.78 -12.76
N GLU A 32 -7.93 11.99 -14.00
CA GLU A 32 -6.71 11.37 -14.56
C GLU A 32 -5.44 11.68 -13.75
N VAL A 33 -5.35 12.87 -13.17
CA VAL A 33 -4.21 13.27 -12.36
C VAL A 33 -4.19 12.50 -11.04
N ALA A 34 -5.34 12.34 -10.40
CA ALA A 34 -5.46 11.55 -9.19
C ALA A 34 -5.15 10.07 -9.45
N GLU A 35 -5.61 9.51 -10.58
CA GLU A 35 -5.24 8.16 -10.99
C GLU A 35 -3.74 8.02 -11.22
N GLN A 36 -3.12 9.01 -11.89
CA GLN A 36 -1.68 8.99 -12.13
C GLN A 36 -0.87 9.00 -10.82
N VAL A 37 -1.30 9.77 -9.82
CA VAL A 37 -0.65 9.78 -8.51
C VAL A 37 -0.70 8.39 -7.84
N TRP A 38 -1.83 7.68 -7.95
CA TRP A 38 -1.94 6.31 -7.44
C TRP A 38 -1.03 5.33 -8.19
N ARG A 39 -0.91 5.46 -9.52
CA ARG A 39 0.01 4.66 -10.34
C ARG A 39 1.48 4.93 -9.97
N ASP A 40 1.86 6.20 -9.82
CA ASP A 40 3.20 6.59 -9.42
C ASP A 40 3.57 6.04 -8.04
N LEU A 41 2.61 6.06 -7.11
CA LEU A 41 2.77 5.43 -5.80
C LEU A 41 3.00 3.92 -5.94
N ALA A 42 2.20 3.24 -6.77
CA ALA A 42 2.34 1.81 -7.00
C ALA A 42 3.71 1.47 -7.60
N VAL A 43 4.22 2.27 -8.55
CA VAL A 43 5.55 2.10 -9.13
C VAL A 43 6.65 2.23 -8.07
N LYS A 44 6.60 3.28 -7.25
CA LYS A 44 7.61 3.50 -6.19
C LYS A 44 7.57 2.39 -5.14
N LEU A 45 6.37 1.98 -4.75
CA LEU A 45 6.16 0.90 -3.79
C LEU A 45 6.63 -0.45 -4.36
N SER A 46 6.35 -0.74 -5.63
CA SER A 46 6.79 -1.98 -6.26
C SER A 46 8.32 -2.09 -6.28
N CYS A 47 9.05 -1.01 -6.57
CA CYS A 47 10.50 -1.00 -6.50
C CYS A 47 11.03 -1.37 -5.11
N ALA A 48 10.43 -0.83 -4.05
CA ALA A 48 10.82 -1.15 -2.68
C ALA A 48 10.50 -2.61 -2.33
N LEU A 49 9.30 -3.08 -2.69
CA LEU A 49 8.86 -4.44 -2.42
C LEU A 49 9.65 -5.49 -3.21
N MET A 50 10.04 -5.21 -4.45
CA MET A 50 10.92 -6.10 -5.23
C MET A 50 12.27 -6.31 -4.52
N ASN A 51 12.85 -5.26 -3.96
CA ASN A 51 14.08 -5.40 -3.17
C ASN A 51 13.87 -6.32 -1.96
N CYS A 52 12.74 -6.19 -1.27
CA CYS A 52 12.39 -7.10 -0.18
C CYS A 52 12.21 -8.54 -0.66
N CYS A 53 11.56 -8.74 -1.81
CA CYS A 53 11.38 -10.06 -2.39
C CYS A 53 12.70 -10.74 -2.73
N TYR A 54 13.64 -10.02 -3.35
CA TYR A 54 14.96 -10.56 -3.67
C TYR A 54 15.82 -10.86 -2.44
N LEU A 55 15.64 -10.11 -1.34
CA LEU A 55 16.42 -10.32 -0.11
C LEU A 55 15.82 -11.40 0.79
N LEU A 56 14.50 -11.43 0.93
CA LEU A 56 13.81 -12.21 1.95
C LEU A 56 13.00 -13.39 1.39
N ASN A 57 12.72 -13.37 0.09
CA ASN A 57 11.88 -14.36 -0.60
C ASN A 57 10.57 -14.68 0.17
N PRO A 58 9.73 -13.67 0.47
CA PRO A 58 8.51 -13.90 1.22
C PRO A 58 7.44 -14.59 0.37
N GLU A 59 6.62 -15.42 1.00
CA GLU A 59 5.44 -16.03 0.37
C GLU A 59 4.27 -15.02 0.25
N ALA A 60 4.20 -14.06 1.20
CA ALA A 60 3.16 -13.04 1.19
C ALA A 60 3.68 -11.68 1.66
N ILE A 61 3.16 -10.62 1.05
CA ILE A 61 3.34 -9.23 1.49
C ILE A 61 2.00 -8.70 1.95
N ILE A 62 1.90 -8.31 3.21
CA ILE A 62 0.69 -7.76 3.79
C ILE A 62 0.82 -6.25 3.91
N ILE A 63 -0.03 -5.51 3.19
CA ILE A 63 -0.02 -4.05 3.18
C ILE A 63 -1.16 -3.53 4.03
N GLY A 64 -0.83 -2.78 5.08
CA GLY A 64 -1.78 -2.18 6.02
C GLY A 64 -1.75 -0.66 6.04
N GLY A 65 -2.54 -0.10 6.94
CA GLY A 65 -2.63 1.34 7.15
C GLY A 65 -3.67 2.04 6.28
N GLY A 66 -3.72 3.38 6.37
CA GLY A 66 -4.77 4.20 5.74
C GLY A 66 -4.77 4.12 4.21
N VAL A 67 -3.58 4.09 3.59
CA VAL A 67 -3.42 4.06 2.14
C VAL A 67 -3.89 2.73 1.53
N ALA A 68 -3.78 1.63 2.26
CA ALA A 68 -4.25 0.32 1.81
C ALA A 68 -5.79 0.24 1.66
N LYS A 69 -6.53 1.22 2.19
CA LYS A 69 -7.99 1.32 2.02
C LYS A 69 -8.39 1.61 0.57
N ALA A 70 -7.55 2.26 -0.20
CA ALA A 70 -7.77 2.54 -1.61
C ALA A 70 -7.74 1.29 -2.52
N ARG A 71 -7.70 0.10 -1.93
CA ARG A 71 -7.82 -1.24 -2.54
C ARG A 71 -7.44 -1.32 -4.03
N THR A 72 -8.42 -1.16 -4.92
CA THR A 72 -8.23 -1.31 -6.37
C THR A 72 -7.22 -0.33 -6.96
N LEU A 73 -7.22 0.93 -6.50
CA LEU A 73 -6.32 1.96 -7.01
C LEU A 73 -4.85 1.70 -6.67
N LEU A 74 -4.58 0.99 -5.57
CA LEU A 74 -3.24 0.64 -5.16
C LEU A 74 -2.86 -0.79 -5.56
N PHE A 75 -3.68 -1.78 -5.22
CA PHE A 75 -3.29 -3.19 -5.33
C PHE A 75 -3.27 -3.69 -6.79
N GLN A 76 -4.20 -3.24 -7.65
CA GLN A 76 -4.19 -3.67 -9.05
C GLN A 76 -2.91 -3.26 -9.78
N PRO A 77 -2.55 -1.95 -9.85
CA PRO A 77 -1.33 -1.56 -10.55
C PRO A 77 -0.07 -2.13 -9.87
N LEU A 78 -0.08 -2.26 -8.54
CA LEU A 78 1.04 -2.86 -7.81
C LEU A 78 1.25 -4.32 -8.22
N GLN A 79 0.19 -5.13 -8.24
CA GLN A 79 0.26 -6.53 -8.65
C GLN A 79 0.67 -6.68 -10.11
N GLU A 80 0.17 -5.84 -11.02
CA GLU A 80 0.54 -5.84 -12.43
C GLU A 80 2.04 -5.55 -12.62
N ILE A 81 2.55 -4.53 -11.95
CA ILE A 81 3.98 -4.18 -12.00
C ILE A 81 4.83 -5.31 -11.43
N MET A 82 4.47 -5.85 -10.28
CA MET A 82 5.21 -6.93 -9.64
C MET A 82 5.23 -8.19 -10.52
N LYS A 83 4.10 -8.54 -11.15
CA LYS A 83 4.02 -9.69 -12.08
C LYS A 83 4.90 -9.54 -13.32
N THR A 84 5.09 -8.30 -13.79
CA THR A 84 5.88 -8.06 -15.02
C THR A 84 7.36 -7.87 -14.76
N GLN A 85 7.74 -7.38 -13.58
CA GLN A 85 9.11 -6.99 -13.29
C GLN A 85 9.85 -7.93 -12.33
N LEU A 86 9.13 -8.70 -11.52
CA LEU A 86 9.75 -9.67 -10.62
C LEU A 86 10.11 -10.94 -11.39
N ALA A 87 11.19 -11.62 -11.01
CA ALA A 87 11.61 -12.88 -11.62
C ALA A 87 10.52 -13.96 -11.47
N ALA A 88 10.27 -14.73 -12.54
CA ALA A 88 9.18 -15.70 -12.61
C ALA A 88 9.08 -16.66 -11.41
N PRO A 89 10.16 -17.23 -10.86
CA PRO A 89 10.06 -18.11 -9.70
C PRO A 89 9.52 -17.43 -8.44
N LEU A 90 9.73 -16.10 -8.30
CA LEU A 90 9.25 -15.34 -7.14
C LEU A 90 7.78 -14.92 -7.30
N VAL A 91 7.36 -14.65 -8.54
CA VAL A 91 5.97 -14.25 -8.83
C VAL A 91 5.00 -15.39 -8.58
N GLU A 92 5.41 -16.64 -8.82
CA GLU A 92 4.55 -17.82 -8.75
C GLU A 92 3.99 -18.07 -7.34
N TYR A 93 4.76 -17.69 -6.31
CA TYR A 93 4.41 -17.95 -4.91
C TYR A 93 4.06 -16.69 -4.13
N LEU A 94 4.29 -15.49 -4.69
CA LEU A 94 4.09 -14.25 -3.99
C LEU A 94 2.63 -13.80 -3.99
N GLU A 95 2.05 -13.65 -2.83
CA GLU A 95 0.75 -13.03 -2.64
C GLU A 95 0.90 -11.59 -2.07
N ILE A 96 0.18 -10.63 -2.64
CA ILE A 96 0.10 -9.25 -2.11
C ILE A 96 -1.31 -9.04 -1.59
N LEU A 97 -1.43 -8.92 -0.26
CA LEU A 97 -2.70 -8.94 0.43
C LEU A 97 -2.92 -7.65 1.26
N PRO A 98 -4.15 -7.16 1.35
CA PRO A 98 -4.48 -6.11 2.32
C PRO A 98 -4.51 -6.69 3.74
N ALA A 99 -4.04 -5.90 4.72
CA ALA A 99 -4.12 -6.28 6.12
C ALA A 99 -5.58 -6.43 6.57
N GLN A 100 -5.89 -7.51 7.26
CA GLN A 100 -7.25 -7.84 7.71
C GLN A 100 -7.82 -6.80 8.67
N PHE A 101 -6.99 -6.30 9.60
CA PHE A 101 -7.39 -5.33 10.62
C PHE A 101 -7.22 -3.85 10.19
N GLY A 102 -6.80 -3.60 8.96
CA GLY A 102 -6.67 -2.26 8.40
C GLY A 102 -5.86 -1.30 9.30
N THR A 103 -6.49 -0.19 9.70
CA THR A 103 -5.88 0.83 10.58
C THR A 103 -5.77 0.40 12.04
N GLU A 104 -6.50 -0.62 12.48
CA GLU A 104 -6.51 -1.11 13.86
C GLU A 104 -5.39 -2.14 14.14
N ALA A 105 -4.72 -2.62 13.08
CA ALA A 105 -3.65 -3.61 13.20
C ALA A 105 -2.54 -3.21 14.19
N GLY A 106 -2.19 -1.92 14.24
CA GLY A 106 -1.20 -1.40 15.19
C GLY A 106 -1.65 -1.48 16.64
N ILE A 107 -2.90 -1.15 16.91
CA ILE A 107 -3.49 -1.19 18.26
C ILE A 107 -3.59 -2.64 18.74
N LEU A 108 -4.09 -3.53 17.87
CA LEU A 108 -4.19 -4.96 18.17
C LEU A 108 -2.83 -5.61 18.40
N GLY A 109 -1.83 -5.25 17.58
CA GLY A 109 -0.45 -5.72 17.75
C GLY A 109 0.16 -5.26 19.06
N ALA A 110 -0.02 -3.99 19.43
CA ALA A 110 0.45 -3.46 20.72
C ALA A 110 -0.24 -4.12 21.90
N ALA A 111 -1.57 -4.33 21.82
CA ALA A 111 -2.31 -5.04 22.86
C ALA A 111 -1.84 -6.49 23.02
N HIS A 112 -1.62 -7.19 21.91
CA HIS A 112 -1.10 -8.57 21.90
C HIS A 112 0.31 -8.64 22.52
N LEU A 113 1.18 -7.70 22.15
CA LEU A 113 2.52 -7.63 22.73
C LEU A 113 2.48 -7.38 24.26
N ALA A 114 1.63 -6.46 24.71
CA ALA A 114 1.46 -6.17 26.14
C ALA A 114 0.93 -7.38 26.91
N LEU A 115 -0.05 -8.09 26.36
CA LEU A 115 -0.56 -9.32 26.97
C LEU A 115 0.52 -10.41 27.06
N ASN A 116 1.29 -10.63 26.00
CA ASN A 116 2.37 -11.63 26.01
C ASN A 116 3.50 -11.29 26.96
N THR A 117 3.82 -10.01 27.17
CA THR A 117 4.87 -9.59 28.10
C THR A 117 4.43 -9.65 29.57
N HIS A 118 3.14 -9.37 29.85
CA HIS A 118 2.65 -9.35 31.23
C HIS A 118 2.11 -10.69 31.74
N PHE A 119 1.55 -11.50 30.85
CA PHE A 119 0.89 -12.76 31.24
C PHE A 119 1.67 -14.02 30.84
N GLY A 120 2.96 -13.87 30.49
CA GLY A 120 3.92 -14.89 30.08
C GLY A 120 3.38 -16.33 30.01
N GLU A 121 3.57 -17.02 28.90
CA GLU A 121 3.30 -18.46 28.67
C GLU A 121 1.85 -18.95 28.57
N THR A 122 0.84 -18.22 29.01
CA THR A 122 -0.55 -18.73 29.00
C THR A 122 -1.21 -18.64 27.62
N PHE A 123 -0.60 -17.96 26.65
CA PHE A 123 -1.14 -17.76 25.28
C PHE A 123 -0.25 -18.36 24.17
N ARG A 124 0.54 -19.37 24.46
CA ARG A 124 1.13 -20.23 23.43
C ARG A 124 0.13 -21.34 23.11
N ALA A 125 -0.74 -21.06 22.17
CA ALA A 125 -1.53 -22.07 21.46
C ALA A 125 -1.14 -22.08 20.01
#